data_9013027b5abc040ebf74921214edf007
#
_entry.id   9013027b5abc040ebf74921214edf007
#
_cell.length_a   1.000
_cell.length_b   1.000
_cell.length_c   1.000
_cell.angle_alpha   90.00
_cell.angle_beta   90.00
_cell.angle_gamma   90.00
#
_symmetry.space_group_name_H-M   'P 1'
#
loop_
_entity.id
_entity.type
_entity.pdbx_description
1 polymer ?
#
loop_
_entity_poly.entity_id
_entity_poly.type
_entity_poly.pdbx_seq_one_letter_code
_entity_poly.pdbx_strand_id
1 'polypeptide(L)'
;TPAPGLPQCRAAVAESLNRRFGTNYEGKDVFMTVGAAASLTCTLNAVTNPGDEVIVIAPYFPEYRVWIEKAGCTCVEALADEDTFQLSVDNVLKAITDKTAAVIIDSPNNPTGAVYTRDTLTRLANVLREANAQRDPENPIMLISDEPYREIVYGAEVPWVPSIYEHTVVCYSYSKSLSLPGERVGWILVPNTNPQAARLMPAVAGAARTLGFVCAPALFQRVIIDCIDEPSDVEAYARNRTALTDALAEYGYTYVEPDGAFYLWVKALEPDANAFCERAKKYELLAVPSDSFGMPGWFRLGYCVSYETIVNSLPAWKQLADEYR
;
A
#
# COMPACT_ATOMS: atom_id res chain seq x y z
N THR A 1 18.99 10.86 -18.76
CA THR A 1 18.14 9.71 -18.42
C THR A 1 16.81 9.87 -19.16
N PRO A 2 16.33 8.85 -19.89
CA PRO A 2 14.99 8.91 -20.51
C PRO A 2 13.90 9.09 -19.44
N ALA A 3 12.82 9.81 -19.77
CA ALA A 3 11.73 10.08 -18.83
C ALA A 3 11.11 8.80 -18.21
N PRO A 4 10.89 7.71 -18.97
CA PRO A 4 10.38 6.46 -18.38
C PRO A 4 11.39 5.70 -17.54
N GLY A 5 12.63 6.15 -17.43
CA GLY A 5 13.73 5.47 -16.76
C GLY A 5 14.74 4.83 -17.71
N LEU A 6 15.85 4.36 -17.12
CA LEU A 6 16.89 3.66 -17.87
C LEU A 6 16.35 2.37 -18.48
N PRO A 7 16.55 2.10 -19.80
CA PRO A 7 16.04 0.88 -20.42
C PRO A 7 16.48 -0.41 -19.71
N GLN A 8 17.74 -0.46 -19.25
CA GLN A 8 18.29 -1.61 -18.54
C GLN A 8 17.59 -1.83 -17.19
N CYS A 9 17.27 -0.75 -16.43
CA CYS A 9 16.57 -0.87 -15.16
C CYS A 9 15.12 -1.35 -15.37
N ARG A 10 14.43 -0.79 -16.36
CA ARG A 10 13.07 -1.22 -16.71
C ARG A 10 13.03 -2.68 -17.14
N ALA A 11 14.02 -3.12 -17.93
CA ALA A 11 14.14 -4.53 -18.33
C ALA A 11 14.40 -5.44 -17.10
N ALA A 12 15.32 -5.04 -16.19
CA ALA A 12 15.61 -5.79 -14.97
C ALA A 12 14.37 -5.94 -14.08
N VAL A 13 13.55 -4.87 -13.92
CA VAL A 13 12.27 -4.93 -13.20
C VAL A 13 11.33 -5.93 -13.86
N ALA A 14 11.14 -5.85 -15.17
CA ALA A 14 10.27 -6.76 -15.91
C ALA A 14 10.73 -8.22 -15.78
N GLU A 15 12.04 -8.49 -15.91
CA GLU A 15 12.63 -9.82 -15.77
C GLU A 15 12.46 -10.39 -14.35
N SER A 16 12.65 -9.57 -13.29
CA SER A 16 12.40 -9.96 -11.91
C SER A 16 10.93 -10.38 -11.70
N LEU A 17 10.00 -9.55 -12.17
CA LEU A 17 8.57 -9.86 -12.10
C LEU A 17 8.21 -11.13 -12.86
N ASN A 18 8.79 -11.34 -14.05
CA ASN A 18 8.57 -12.54 -14.86
C ASN A 18 9.05 -13.81 -14.15
N ARG A 19 10.23 -13.76 -13.52
CA ARG A 19 10.75 -14.91 -12.73
C ARG A 19 9.87 -15.22 -11.52
N ARG A 20 9.39 -14.19 -10.83
CA ARG A 20 8.60 -14.32 -9.59
C ARG A 20 7.16 -14.78 -9.84
N PHE A 21 6.55 -14.34 -10.93
CA PHE A 21 5.10 -14.49 -11.15
C PHE A 21 4.75 -15.28 -12.42
N GLY A 22 5.74 -15.75 -13.18
CA GLY A 22 5.50 -16.53 -14.41
C GLY A 22 4.86 -15.70 -15.52
N THR A 23 5.19 -14.41 -15.59
CA THR A 23 4.65 -13.45 -16.57
C THR A 23 5.61 -13.25 -17.74
N ASN A 24 5.26 -12.37 -18.69
CA ASN A 24 6.07 -12.04 -19.86
C ASN A 24 6.12 -10.53 -20.13
N TYR A 25 6.28 -9.75 -19.06
CA TYR A 25 6.42 -8.29 -19.17
C TYR A 25 7.72 -7.90 -19.86
N GLU A 26 7.71 -6.74 -20.50
CA GLU A 26 8.87 -6.13 -21.12
C GLU A 26 9.19 -4.79 -20.45
N GLY A 27 10.40 -4.27 -20.65
CA GLY A 27 10.77 -2.96 -20.11
C GLY A 27 9.82 -1.82 -20.52
N LYS A 28 9.10 -1.94 -21.65
CA LYS A 28 8.10 -0.94 -22.07
C LYS A 28 6.87 -0.88 -21.16
N ASP A 29 6.58 -1.98 -20.42
CA ASP A 29 5.44 -2.08 -19.53
C ASP A 29 5.74 -1.46 -18.14
N VAL A 30 6.99 -1.04 -17.91
CA VAL A 30 7.48 -0.45 -16.66
C VAL A 30 7.82 1.03 -16.86
N PHE A 31 7.42 1.88 -15.91
CA PHE A 31 7.78 3.30 -15.82
C PHE A 31 8.46 3.56 -14.46
N MET A 32 9.73 3.98 -14.46
CA MET A 32 10.48 4.29 -13.24
C MET A 32 10.02 5.62 -12.64
N THR A 33 9.84 5.65 -11.32
CA THR A 33 9.30 6.81 -10.58
C THR A 33 10.20 7.22 -9.41
N VAL A 34 9.93 8.39 -8.85
CA VAL A 34 10.58 8.88 -7.62
C VAL A 34 9.86 8.33 -6.36
N GLY A 35 9.68 7.00 -6.31
CA GLY A 35 9.03 6.26 -5.22
C GLY A 35 7.53 6.10 -5.41
N ALA A 36 6.88 5.32 -4.52
CA ALA A 36 5.45 4.96 -4.61
C ALA A 36 4.51 6.18 -4.62
N ALA A 37 4.83 7.27 -3.89
CA ALA A 37 4.02 8.48 -3.91
C ALA A 37 3.89 9.06 -5.33
N ALA A 38 4.99 9.10 -6.09
CA ALA A 38 4.95 9.52 -7.48
C ALA A 38 4.25 8.47 -8.36
N SER A 39 4.44 7.17 -8.07
CA SER A 39 3.71 6.10 -8.79
C SER A 39 2.21 6.27 -8.67
N LEU A 40 1.72 6.46 -7.46
CA LEU A 40 0.29 6.61 -7.17
C LEU A 40 -0.29 7.89 -7.75
N THR A 41 0.37 9.04 -7.56
CA THR A 41 -0.11 10.31 -8.10
C THR A 41 -0.11 10.33 -9.63
N CYS A 42 0.90 9.76 -10.29
CA CYS A 42 0.93 9.62 -11.74
C CYS A 42 -0.16 8.67 -12.24
N THR A 43 -0.37 7.55 -11.56
CA THR A 43 -1.42 6.57 -11.91
C THR A 43 -2.81 7.20 -11.74
N LEU A 44 -3.09 7.84 -10.61
CA LEU A 44 -4.36 8.54 -10.39
C LEU A 44 -4.66 9.53 -11.52
N ASN A 45 -3.69 10.41 -11.84
CA ASN A 45 -3.88 11.40 -12.92
C ASN A 45 -3.95 10.78 -14.33
N ALA A 46 -3.53 9.52 -14.49
CA ALA A 46 -3.63 8.80 -15.76
C ALA A 46 -4.96 8.07 -15.93
N VAL A 47 -5.61 7.65 -14.83
CA VAL A 47 -6.80 6.80 -14.87
C VAL A 47 -8.09 7.52 -14.45
N THR A 48 -8.00 8.76 -13.97
CA THR A 48 -9.17 9.53 -13.50
C THR A 48 -9.30 10.87 -14.21
N ASN A 49 -10.51 11.42 -14.15
CA ASN A 49 -10.84 12.79 -14.54
C ASN A 49 -11.38 13.56 -13.32
N PRO A 50 -11.29 14.91 -13.32
CA PRO A 50 -11.93 15.70 -12.28
C PRO A 50 -13.43 15.39 -12.17
N GLY A 51 -13.88 15.14 -10.93
CA GLY A 51 -15.26 14.75 -10.64
C GLY A 51 -15.51 13.23 -10.53
N ASP A 52 -14.52 12.41 -10.87
CA ASP A 52 -14.56 10.96 -10.64
C ASP A 52 -14.45 10.62 -9.14
N GLU A 53 -14.81 9.39 -8.81
CA GLU A 53 -14.69 8.80 -7.48
C GLU A 53 -13.61 7.73 -7.46
N VAL A 54 -12.80 7.72 -6.38
CA VAL A 54 -11.81 6.68 -6.12
C VAL A 54 -12.09 6.06 -4.77
N ILE A 55 -12.31 4.74 -4.76
CA ILE A 55 -12.58 3.98 -3.54
C ILE A 55 -11.25 3.61 -2.88
N VAL A 56 -11.15 3.81 -1.56
CA VAL A 56 -10.07 3.36 -0.70
C VAL A 56 -10.60 2.44 0.40
N ILE A 57 -9.80 1.48 0.85
CA ILE A 57 -10.21 0.51 1.87
C ILE A 57 -9.76 1.01 3.24
N ALA A 58 -10.68 1.51 4.04
CA ALA A 58 -10.37 2.01 5.38
C ALA A 58 -10.21 0.86 6.40
N PRO A 59 -9.14 0.87 7.23
CA PRO A 59 -8.14 1.92 7.36
C PRO A 59 -7.11 1.90 6.20
N TYR A 60 -6.75 3.08 5.71
CA TYR A 60 -5.86 3.27 4.54
C TYR A 60 -4.72 4.25 4.84
N PHE A 61 -3.71 4.26 3.99
CA PHE A 61 -2.61 5.24 4.08
C PHE A 61 -3.15 6.66 3.83
N PRO A 62 -3.03 7.60 4.80
CA PRO A 62 -3.76 8.88 4.78
C PRO A 62 -3.53 9.74 3.52
N GLU A 63 -2.35 9.64 2.92
CA GLU A 63 -2.02 10.43 1.73
C GLU A 63 -2.84 10.04 0.49
N TYR A 64 -3.50 8.87 0.47
CA TYR A 64 -4.39 8.52 -0.65
C TYR A 64 -5.49 9.56 -0.82
N ARG A 65 -6.16 9.98 0.26
CA ARG A 65 -7.17 11.03 0.21
C ARG A 65 -6.60 12.32 -0.37
N VAL A 66 -5.42 12.74 0.10
CA VAL A 66 -4.77 13.98 -0.35
C VAL A 66 -4.50 13.94 -1.86
N TRP A 67 -4.01 12.81 -2.37
CA TRP A 67 -3.70 12.66 -3.79
C TRP A 67 -4.94 12.53 -4.68
N ILE A 68 -5.97 11.85 -4.18
CA ILE A 68 -7.26 11.71 -4.87
C ILE A 68 -7.93 13.08 -4.99
N GLU A 69 -8.04 13.83 -3.90
CA GLU A 69 -8.63 15.17 -3.88
C GLU A 69 -7.79 16.16 -4.72
N LYS A 70 -6.46 16.04 -4.69
CA LYS A 70 -5.56 16.85 -5.54
C LYS A 70 -5.76 16.57 -7.03
N ALA A 71 -6.11 15.35 -7.41
CA ALA A 71 -6.47 15.01 -8.79
C ALA A 71 -7.86 15.54 -9.21
N GLY A 72 -8.58 16.19 -8.31
CA GLY A 72 -9.94 16.68 -8.55
C GLY A 72 -11.03 15.64 -8.37
N CYS A 73 -10.70 14.51 -7.75
CA CYS A 73 -11.59 13.38 -7.52
C CYS A 73 -12.15 13.38 -6.09
N THR A 74 -13.20 12.59 -5.88
CA THR A 74 -13.77 12.35 -4.54
C THR A 74 -13.17 11.06 -3.98
N CYS A 75 -12.64 11.11 -2.76
CA CYS A 75 -12.21 9.94 -2.01
C CYS A 75 -13.43 9.28 -1.35
N VAL A 76 -13.73 8.05 -1.72
CA VAL A 76 -14.84 7.26 -1.17
C VAL A 76 -14.27 6.15 -0.30
N GLU A 77 -14.70 6.08 0.95
CA GLU A 77 -14.20 5.08 1.91
C GLU A 77 -15.10 3.85 1.92
N ALA A 78 -14.50 2.67 1.74
CA ALA A 78 -15.11 1.38 2.01
C ALA A 78 -14.42 0.76 3.24
N LEU A 79 -15.16 0.53 4.33
CA LEU A 79 -14.59 -0.07 5.53
C LEU A 79 -14.14 -1.51 5.24
N ALA A 80 -12.98 -1.88 5.76
CA ALA A 80 -12.55 -3.26 5.83
C ALA A 80 -13.49 -4.09 6.73
N ASP A 81 -13.34 -5.38 6.72
CA ASP A 81 -13.98 -6.28 7.68
C ASP A 81 -13.44 -5.98 9.10
N GLU A 82 -14.32 -5.83 10.08
CA GLU A 82 -13.94 -5.36 11.43
C GLU A 82 -13.17 -6.41 12.25
N ASP A 83 -13.33 -7.70 11.92
CA ASP A 83 -12.71 -8.80 12.66
C ASP A 83 -11.36 -9.20 12.05
N THR A 84 -11.30 -9.28 10.72
CA THR A 84 -10.13 -9.80 9.99
C THR A 84 -9.28 -8.73 9.33
N PHE A 85 -9.79 -7.52 9.20
CA PHE A 85 -9.19 -6.42 8.42
C PHE A 85 -8.90 -6.79 6.96
N GLN A 86 -9.51 -7.86 6.46
CA GLN A 86 -9.57 -8.12 5.03
C GLN A 86 -10.43 -7.06 4.34
N LEU A 87 -10.15 -6.81 3.07
CA LEU A 87 -11.02 -5.99 2.23
C LEU A 87 -12.45 -6.56 2.24
N SER A 88 -13.44 -5.73 2.62
CA SER A 88 -14.85 -6.09 2.56
C SER A 88 -15.40 -5.86 1.16
N VAL A 89 -15.59 -6.93 0.40
CA VAL A 89 -16.12 -6.86 -0.97
C VAL A 89 -17.52 -6.26 -0.99
N ASP A 90 -18.35 -6.55 0.02
CA ASP A 90 -19.71 -6.02 0.14
C ASP A 90 -19.72 -4.49 0.36
N ASN A 91 -18.75 -3.98 1.12
CA ASN A 91 -18.63 -2.53 1.34
C ASN A 91 -18.09 -1.84 0.08
N VAL A 92 -17.18 -2.46 -0.66
CA VAL A 92 -16.74 -1.94 -1.97
C VAL A 92 -17.92 -1.92 -2.95
N LEU A 93 -18.70 -3.01 -3.04
CA LEU A 93 -19.88 -3.07 -3.92
C LEU A 93 -20.87 -1.94 -3.63
N LYS A 94 -21.14 -1.66 -2.35
CA LYS A 94 -22.03 -0.54 -1.93
C LYS A 94 -21.46 0.83 -2.28
N ALA A 95 -20.14 0.95 -2.36
CA ALA A 95 -19.44 2.21 -2.64
C ALA A 95 -19.32 2.50 -4.14
N ILE A 96 -19.50 1.50 -5.02
CA ILE A 96 -19.43 1.67 -6.47
C ILE A 96 -20.62 2.49 -6.98
N THR A 97 -20.31 3.53 -7.77
CA THR A 97 -21.27 4.36 -8.48
C THR A 97 -20.87 4.50 -9.96
N ASP A 98 -21.69 5.17 -10.77
CA ASP A 98 -21.35 5.48 -12.16
C ASP A 98 -20.09 6.36 -12.29
N LYS A 99 -19.71 7.08 -11.24
CA LYS A 99 -18.52 7.93 -11.18
C LYS A 99 -17.26 7.23 -10.70
N THR A 100 -17.37 6.00 -10.22
CA THR A 100 -16.21 5.26 -9.71
C THR A 100 -15.24 4.96 -10.86
N ALA A 101 -14.05 5.55 -10.82
CA ALA A 101 -13.01 5.34 -11.83
C ALA A 101 -11.94 4.35 -11.37
N ALA A 102 -11.68 4.26 -10.07
CA ALA A 102 -10.65 3.36 -9.54
C ALA A 102 -10.95 2.89 -8.12
N VAL A 103 -10.33 1.76 -7.75
CA VAL A 103 -10.20 1.27 -6.39
C VAL A 103 -8.71 1.19 -6.08
N ILE A 104 -8.27 1.71 -4.93
CA ILE A 104 -6.89 1.55 -4.43
C ILE A 104 -6.89 0.45 -3.36
N ILE A 105 -6.01 -0.52 -3.54
CA ILE A 105 -5.69 -1.53 -2.53
C ILE A 105 -4.23 -1.43 -2.13
N ASP A 106 -3.93 -1.72 -0.86
CA ASP A 106 -2.59 -1.75 -0.27
C ASP A 106 -2.43 -3.09 0.48
N SER A 107 -1.57 -3.96 -0.02
CA SER A 107 -1.39 -5.30 0.57
C SER A 107 0.04 -5.81 0.34
N PRO A 108 0.79 -6.06 1.44
CA PRO A 108 0.46 -5.91 2.88
C PRO A 108 0.07 -4.50 3.27
N ASN A 109 -0.98 -4.37 4.08
CA ASN A 109 -1.64 -3.09 4.34
C ASN A 109 -0.88 -2.20 5.35
N ASN A 110 -0.84 -0.93 5.06
CA ASN A 110 -0.54 0.14 6.01
C ASN A 110 -1.85 0.86 6.34
N PRO A 111 -2.41 0.74 7.58
CA PRO A 111 -1.69 0.53 8.84
C PRO A 111 -1.79 -0.86 9.47
N THR A 112 -2.61 -1.79 8.97
CA THR A 112 -3.05 -2.97 9.72
C THR A 112 -2.06 -4.15 9.68
N GLY A 113 -1.20 -4.20 8.67
CA GLY A 113 -0.35 -5.36 8.38
C GLY A 113 -1.11 -6.53 7.72
N ALA A 114 -2.40 -6.40 7.45
CA ALA A 114 -3.18 -7.45 6.81
C ALA A 114 -2.71 -7.73 5.37
N VAL A 115 -2.65 -8.99 5.00
CA VAL A 115 -2.41 -9.44 3.62
C VAL A 115 -3.74 -9.92 3.04
N TYR A 116 -4.20 -9.30 1.95
CA TYR A 116 -5.46 -9.70 1.31
C TYR A 116 -5.31 -11.05 0.63
N THR A 117 -6.25 -11.96 0.92
CA THR A 117 -6.23 -13.32 0.37
C THR A 117 -6.56 -13.33 -1.12
N ARG A 118 -6.10 -14.37 -1.82
CA ARG A 118 -6.48 -14.61 -3.22
C ARG A 118 -7.99 -14.72 -3.42
N ASP A 119 -8.71 -15.34 -2.46
CA ASP A 119 -10.16 -15.44 -2.50
C ASP A 119 -10.83 -14.06 -2.42
N THR A 120 -10.42 -13.24 -1.46
CA THR A 120 -10.93 -11.88 -1.30
C THR A 120 -10.69 -11.04 -2.57
N LEU A 121 -9.48 -11.10 -3.13
CA LEU A 121 -9.14 -10.36 -4.35
C LEU A 121 -9.89 -10.88 -5.59
N THR A 122 -10.13 -12.19 -5.66
CA THR A 122 -10.93 -12.79 -6.76
C THR A 122 -12.39 -12.35 -6.67
N ARG A 123 -12.97 -12.32 -5.48
CA ARG A 123 -14.33 -11.81 -5.26
C ARG A 123 -14.43 -10.32 -5.63
N LEU A 124 -13.46 -9.51 -5.23
CA LEU A 124 -13.37 -8.11 -5.65
C LEU A 124 -13.33 -7.98 -7.17
N ALA A 125 -12.44 -8.73 -7.84
CA ALA A 125 -12.30 -8.70 -9.28
C ALA A 125 -13.63 -9.03 -10.01
N ASN A 126 -14.39 -10.00 -9.49
CA ASN A 126 -15.70 -10.37 -10.05
C ASN A 126 -16.70 -9.21 -9.91
N VAL A 127 -16.78 -8.57 -8.76
CA VAL A 127 -17.63 -7.39 -8.55
C VAL A 127 -17.25 -6.25 -9.51
N LEU A 128 -15.95 -6.00 -9.69
CA LEU A 128 -15.49 -4.97 -10.63
C LEU A 128 -15.82 -5.31 -12.09
N ARG A 129 -15.72 -6.59 -12.50
CA ARG A 129 -16.12 -7.05 -13.84
C ARG A 129 -17.62 -6.90 -14.07
N GLU A 130 -18.44 -7.26 -13.08
CA GLU A 130 -19.90 -7.07 -13.14
C GLU A 130 -20.28 -5.60 -13.28
N ALA A 131 -19.63 -4.72 -12.52
CA ALA A 131 -19.81 -3.27 -12.65
C ALA A 131 -19.37 -2.76 -14.03
N ASN A 132 -18.22 -3.23 -14.54
CA ASN A 132 -17.72 -2.84 -15.86
C ASN A 132 -18.60 -3.33 -17.01
N ALA A 133 -19.31 -4.44 -16.88
CA ALA A 133 -20.23 -4.94 -17.90
C ALA A 133 -21.37 -3.94 -18.23
N GLN A 134 -21.64 -3.01 -17.34
CA GLN A 134 -22.65 -1.94 -17.51
C GLN A 134 -22.03 -0.59 -17.90
N ARG A 135 -20.73 -0.51 -18.18
CA ARG A 135 -19.98 0.72 -18.43
C ARG A 135 -19.44 0.75 -19.86
N ASP A 136 -18.98 1.93 -20.28
CA ASP A 136 -18.19 2.05 -21.48
C ASP A 136 -16.90 1.22 -21.37
N PRO A 137 -16.62 0.27 -22.28
CA PRO A 137 -15.42 -0.54 -22.27
C PRO A 137 -14.11 0.27 -22.29
N GLU A 138 -14.16 1.52 -22.76
CA GLU A 138 -13.00 2.42 -22.76
C GLU A 138 -12.75 3.05 -21.36
N ASN A 139 -13.71 2.96 -20.45
CA ASN A 139 -13.66 3.56 -19.10
C ASN A 139 -13.98 2.53 -17.98
N PRO A 140 -13.21 1.43 -17.90
CA PRO A 140 -13.40 0.44 -16.84
C PRO A 140 -12.95 1.00 -15.49
N ILE A 141 -13.48 0.43 -14.40
CA ILE A 141 -12.94 0.68 -13.05
C ILE A 141 -11.55 0.07 -12.97
N MET A 142 -10.55 0.90 -12.69
CA MET A 142 -9.16 0.47 -12.55
C MET A 142 -8.88 -0.01 -11.13
N LEU A 143 -8.08 -1.06 -10.98
CA LEU A 143 -7.56 -1.49 -9.68
C LEU A 143 -6.10 -1.03 -9.57
N ILE A 144 -5.84 -0.11 -8.66
CA ILE A 144 -4.50 0.38 -8.34
C ILE A 144 -3.98 -0.43 -7.16
N SER A 145 -2.97 -1.26 -7.40
CA SER A 145 -2.32 -2.07 -6.38
C SER A 145 -1.07 -1.36 -5.89
N ASP A 146 -1.12 -0.84 -4.65
CA ASP A 146 0.05 -0.27 -3.99
C ASP A 146 0.79 -1.36 -3.22
N GLU A 147 2.03 -1.65 -3.61
CA GLU A 147 2.74 -2.84 -3.15
C GLU A 147 4.13 -2.57 -2.53
N PRO A 148 4.34 -1.50 -1.75
CA PRO A 148 5.67 -1.20 -1.21
C PRO A 148 6.15 -2.20 -0.15
N TYR A 149 5.25 -3.04 0.39
CA TYR A 149 5.53 -4.01 1.45
C TYR A 149 5.51 -5.47 0.97
N ARG A 150 5.37 -5.72 -0.31
CA ARG A 150 5.21 -7.07 -0.90
C ARG A 150 6.22 -8.11 -0.39
N GLU A 151 7.47 -7.72 -0.17
CA GLU A 151 8.55 -8.59 0.29
C GLU A 151 8.58 -8.77 1.82
N ILE A 152 7.84 -7.96 2.56
CA ILE A 152 7.86 -7.98 4.04
C ILE A 152 6.60 -8.71 4.51
N VAL A 153 6.70 -10.04 4.61
CA VAL A 153 5.59 -10.91 5.03
C VAL A 153 6.07 -11.98 5.99
N TYR A 154 5.19 -12.43 6.87
CA TYR A 154 5.44 -13.38 7.95
C TYR A 154 4.75 -14.72 7.68
N GLY A 155 5.08 -15.33 6.53
CA GLY A 155 4.53 -16.61 6.11
C GLY A 155 3.25 -16.52 5.27
N ALA A 156 2.67 -15.34 5.09
CA ALA A 156 1.52 -15.15 4.22
C ALA A 156 1.95 -15.09 2.73
N GLU A 157 1.10 -15.58 1.84
CA GLU A 157 1.26 -15.39 0.39
C GLU A 157 0.62 -14.06 -0.03
N VAL A 158 1.39 -13.19 -0.71
CA VAL A 158 0.86 -11.98 -1.35
C VAL A 158 0.49 -12.31 -2.79
N PRO A 159 -0.80 -12.36 -3.14
CA PRO A 159 -1.21 -12.68 -4.50
C PRO A 159 -0.72 -11.65 -5.52
N TRP A 160 -0.44 -12.09 -6.75
CA TRP A 160 -0.12 -11.20 -7.85
C TRP A 160 -1.41 -10.65 -8.46
N VAL A 161 -1.78 -9.43 -8.13
CA VAL A 161 -3.07 -8.81 -8.48
C VAL A 161 -3.33 -8.78 -9.99
N PRO A 162 -2.34 -8.49 -10.87
CA PRO A 162 -2.54 -8.53 -12.32
C PRO A 162 -2.97 -9.89 -12.89
N SER A 163 -2.70 -11.00 -12.16
CA SER A 163 -3.19 -12.33 -12.56
C SER A 163 -4.65 -12.59 -12.18
N ILE A 164 -5.25 -11.69 -11.40
CA ILE A 164 -6.62 -11.83 -10.87
C ILE A 164 -7.58 -10.86 -11.57
N TYR A 165 -7.13 -9.64 -11.83
CA TYR A 165 -7.94 -8.61 -12.48
C TYR A 165 -7.17 -7.90 -13.60
N GLU A 166 -7.72 -7.93 -14.78
CA GLU A 166 -7.08 -7.43 -16.02
C GLU A 166 -6.87 -5.92 -16.06
N HIS A 167 -7.75 -5.12 -15.43
CA HIS A 167 -7.63 -3.66 -15.38
C HIS A 167 -6.81 -3.20 -14.16
N THR A 168 -5.69 -3.87 -13.89
CA THR A 168 -4.78 -3.54 -12.78
C THR A 168 -3.62 -2.68 -13.25
N VAL A 169 -3.22 -1.73 -12.40
CA VAL A 169 -1.93 -1.01 -12.44
C VAL A 169 -1.24 -1.24 -11.11
N VAL A 170 0.04 -1.61 -11.13
CA VAL A 170 0.82 -1.82 -9.90
C VAL A 170 1.74 -0.63 -9.66
N CYS A 171 1.72 -0.12 -8.42
CA CYS A 171 2.61 0.91 -7.91
C CYS A 171 3.55 0.30 -6.87
N TYR A 172 4.85 0.55 -7.01
CA TYR A 172 5.86 -0.05 -6.14
C TYR A 172 6.96 0.94 -5.75
N SER A 173 7.64 0.65 -4.65
CA SER A 173 8.82 1.41 -4.20
C SER A 173 9.84 0.49 -3.51
N TYR A 174 11.12 0.74 -3.77
CA TYR A 174 12.24 0.12 -3.06
C TYR A 174 12.52 0.76 -1.69
N SER A 175 11.67 1.67 -1.23
CA SER A 175 11.79 2.34 0.07
C SER A 175 11.79 1.35 1.24
N LYS A 176 11.14 0.19 1.09
CA LYS A 176 10.94 -0.80 2.15
C LYS A 176 11.78 -2.06 1.91
N SER A 177 11.64 -2.70 0.76
CA SER A 177 12.34 -3.94 0.43
C SER A 177 13.87 -3.79 0.47
N LEU A 178 14.41 -2.69 -0.03
CA LEU A 178 15.86 -2.42 -0.02
C LEU A 178 16.29 -1.36 1.00
N SER A 179 15.39 -0.94 1.90
CA SER A 179 15.68 0.10 2.91
C SER A 179 16.23 1.41 2.32
N LEU A 180 15.69 1.84 1.16
CA LEU A 180 16.12 3.03 0.42
C LEU A 180 15.03 4.14 0.40
N PRO A 181 14.44 4.53 1.57
CA PRO A 181 13.32 5.49 1.57
C PRO A 181 13.74 6.88 1.12
N GLY A 182 14.99 7.29 1.40
CA GLY A 182 15.54 8.60 1.04
C GLY A 182 15.91 8.72 -0.44
N GLU A 183 16.16 7.60 -1.11
CA GLU A 183 16.68 7.58 -2.48
C GLU A 183 15.63 7.71 -3.56
N ARG A 184 14.36 7.62 -3.17
CA ARG A 184 13.20 7.90 -4.02
C ARG A 184 13.19 7.13 -5.32
N VAL A 185 13.22 5.80 -5.27
CA VAL A 185 13.11 4.93 -6.44
C VAL A 185 11.93 3.96 -6.30
N GLY A 186 11.13 3.92 -7.34
CA GLY A 186 9.98 3.04 -7.48
C GLY A 186 9.63 2.85 -8.94
N TRP A 187 8.50 2.21 -9.19
CA TRP A 187 8.02 2.01 -10.55
C TRP A 187 6.50 1.85 -10.60
N ILE A 188 5.96 2.07 -11.80
CA ILE A 188 4.60 1.72 -12.20
C ILE A 188 4.73 0.58 -13.20
N LEU A 189 3.95 -0.48 -13.02
CA LEU A 189 3.72 -1.50 -14.03
C LEU A 189 2.32 -1.31 -14.59
N VAL A 190 2.23 -1.14 -15.90
CA VAL A 190 0.99 -1.32 -16.66
C VAL A 190 1.12 -2.67 -17.36
N PRO A 191 0.48 -3.74 -16.84
CA PRO A 191 0.62 -5.07 -17.43
C PRO A 191 0.25 -5.09 -18.90
N ASN A 192 1.02 -5.81 -19.73
CA ASN A 192 0.72 -5.98 -21.16
C ASN A 192 -0.58 -6.76 -21.39
N THR A 193 -1.11 -7.42 -20.37
CA THR A 193 -2.42 -8.06 -20.37
C THR A 193 -3.57 -7.10 -20.07
N ASN A 194 -3.28 -5.86 -19.63
CA ASN A 194 -4.30 -4.85 -19.43
C ASN A 194 -4.83 -4.36 -20.77
N PRO A 195 -6.15 -4.47 -21.06
CA PRO A 195 -6.72 -4.05 -22.34
C PRO A 195 -6.47 -2.58 -22.69
N GLN A 196 -6.25 -1.74 -21.67
CA GLN A 196 -5.99 -0.30 -21.82
C GLN A 196 -4.47 0.04 -21.87
N ALA A 197 -3.56 -0.96 -21.86
CA ALA A 197 -2.11 -0.73 -21.73
C ALA A 197 -1.54 0.27 -22.74
N ALA A 198 -1.96 0.17 -24.00
CA ALA A 198 -1.50 1.05 -25.07
C ALA A 198 -1.85 2.53 -24.83
N ARG A 199 -2.93 2.82 -24.10
CA ARG A 199 -3.40 4.18 -23.75
C ARG A 199 -2.85 4.62 -22.41
N LEU A 200 -2.77 3.70 -21.42
CA LEU A 200 -2.36 4.01 -20.05
C LEU A 200 -0.88 4.38 -19.94
N MET A 201 0.02 3.68 -20.61
CA MET A 201 1.45 3.99 -20.48
C MET A 201 1.80 5.40 -21.00
N PRO A 202 1.29 5.88 -22.16
CA PRO A 202 1.42 7.29 -22.53
C PRO A 202 0.77 8.27 -21.55
N ALA A 203 -0.39 7.91 -20.97
CA ALA A 203 -1.06 8.75 -19.98
C ALA A 203 -0.24 8.87 -18.70
N VAL A 204 0.33 7.77 -18.17
CA VAL A 204 1.28 7.78 -17.03
C VAL A 204 2.49 8.67 -17.33
N ALA A 205 3.08 8.56 -18.51
CA ALA A 205 4.20 9.40 -18.91
C ALA A 205 3.82 10.88 -19.01
N GLY A 206 2.62 11.19 -19.49
CA GLY A 206 2.03 12.54 -19.51
C GLY A 206 1.81 13.08 -18.10
N ALA A 207 1.20 12.30 -17.22
CA ALA A 207 0.96 12.64 -15.82
C ALA A 207 2.29 12.92 -15.08
N ALA A 208 3.29 12.07 -15.27
CA ALA A 208 4.61 12.27 -14.67
C ALA A 208 5.25 13.61 -15.09
N ARG A 209 5.08 14.01 -16.34
CA ARG A 209 5.59 15.31 -16.84
C ARG A 209 4.84 16.49 -16.25
N THR A 210 3.51 16.43 -16.20
CA THR A 210 2.68 17.52 -15.69
C THR A 210 2.84 17.70 -14.16
N LEU A 211 3.09 16.62 -13.44
CA LEU A 211 3.35 16.63 -12.00
C LEU A 211 4.82 16.96 -11.65
N GLY A 212 5.73 17.05 -12.64
CA GLY A 212 7.13 17.36 -12.43
C GLY A 212 8.00 16.14 -12.07
N PHE A 213 7.50 14.92 -12.17
CA PHE A 213 8.26 13.69 -11.91
C PHE A 213 8.92 13.13 -13.18
N VAL A 214 9.72 13.95 -13.86
CA VAL A 214 10.22 13.66 -15.23
C VAL A 214 11.16 12.46 -15.29
N CYS A 215 12.02 12.27 -14.29
CA CYS A 215 13.02 11.19 -14.25
C CYS A 215 13.25 10.71 -12.83
N ALA A 216 13.29 9.39 -12.63
CA ALA A 216 13.80 8.81 -11.38
C ALA A 216 15.34 8.97 -11.27
N PRO A 217 15.94 8.99 -10.06
CA PRO A 217 17.38 9.15 -9.84
C PRO A 217 18.19 8.11 -10.61
N ALA A 218 19.02 8.55 -11.57
CA ALA A 218 19.74 7.66 -12.50
C ALA A 218 20.77 6.76 -11.80
N LEU A 219 21.42 7.26 -10.74
CA LEU A 219 22.37 6.49 -9.95
C LEU A 219 21.68 5.28 -9.32
N PHE A 220 20.56 5.51 -8.61
CA PHE A 220 19.84 4.43 -7.93
C PHE A 220 19.14 3.48 -8.88
N GLN A 221 18.72 3.91 -10.06
CA GLN A 221 18.27 2.99 -11.10
C GLN A 221 19.38 1.99 -11.50
N ARG A 222 20.66 2.38 -11.49
CA ARG A 222 21.78 1.47 -11.74
C ARG A 222 22.01 0.52 -10.55
N VAL A 223 21.94 1.04 -9.34
CA VAL A 223 22.05 0.20 -8.11
C VAL A 223 20.93 -0.85 -8.08
N ILE A 224 19.70 -0.46 -8.40
CA ILE A 224 18.56 -1.40 -8.43
C ILE A 224 18.80 -2.57 -9.39
N ILE A 225 19.43 -2.37 -10.55
CA ILE A 225 19.72 -3.47 -11.48
C ILE A 225 20.48 -4.62 -10.80
N ASP A 226 21.42 -4.28 -9.92
CA ASP A 226 22.28 -5.25 -9.25
C ASP A 226 21.68 -5.82 -7.96
N CYS A 227 20.69 -5.13 -7.35
CA CYS A 227 20.13 -5.45 -6.03
C CYS A 227 18.63 -5.83 -6.08
N ILE A 228 18.03 -5.95 -7.27
CA ILE A 228 16.57 -6.03 -7.42
C ILE A 228 15.93 -7.22 -6.71
N ASP A 229 16.64 -8.33 -6.60
CA ASP A 229 16.18 -9.57 -5.99
C ASP A 229 16.82 -9.82 -4.59
N GLU A 230 17.52 -8.81 -4.03
CA GLU A 230 18.07 -8.93 -2.68
C GLU A 230 16.95 -9.01 -1.64
N PRO A 231 17.01 -9.94 -0.70
CA PRO A 231 15.95 -10.13 0.29
C PRO A 231 15.96 -9.02 1.35
N SER A 232 14.77 -8.67 1.83
CA SER A 232 14.62 -7.87 3.05
C SER A 232 14.98 -8.71 4.28
N ASP A 233 15.51 -8.07 5.34
CA ASP A 233 15.72 -8.73 6.65
C ASP A 233 14.38 -8.90 7.38
N VAL A 234 13.55 -9.83 6.89
CA VAL A 234 12.23 -10.12 7.45
C VAL A 234 12.34 -10.72 8.84
N GLU A 235 13.42 -11.46 9.14
CA GLU A 235 13.62 -12.07 10.46
C GLU A 235 13.81 -11.02 11.56
N ALA A 236 14.52 -9.92 11.28
CA ALA A 236 14.65 -8.81 12.22
C ALA A 236 13.30 -8.17 12.53
N TYR A 237 12.46 -7.95 11.50
CA TYR A 237 11.11 -7.43 11.71
C TYR A 237 10.21 -8.43 12.46
N ALA A 238 10.27 -9.72 12.13
CA ALA A 238 9.51 -10.77 12.81
C ALA A 238 9.86 -10.84 14.31
N ARG A 239 11.15 -10.76 14.66
CA ARG A 239 11.60 -10.70 16.06
C ARG A 239 11.02 -9.49 16.81
N ASN A 240 11.07 -8.31 16.18
CA ASN A 240 10.51 -7.09 16.76
C ASN A 240 9.00 -7.20 16.95
N ARG A 241 8.30 -7.72 15.92
CA ARG A 241 6.87 -7.99 15.93
C ARG A 241 6.50 -8.87 17.14
N THR A 242 7.11 -10.06 17.25
CA THR A 242 6.81 -11.02 18.31
C THR A 242 7.03 -10.40 19.69
N ALA A 243 8.17 -9.74 19.93
CA ALA A 243 8.44 -9.12 21.21
C ALA A 243 7.40 -8.06 21.60
N LEU A 244 6.93 -7.27 20.62
CA LEU A 244 5.92 -6.22 20.86
C LEU A 244 4.53 -6.83 21.05
N THR A 245 4.10 -7.77 20.20
CA THR A 245 2.76 -8.37 20.27
C THR A 245 2.57 -9.20 21.53
N ASP A 246 3.55 -10.02 21.93
CA ASP A 246 3.48 -10.82 23.14
C ASP A 246 3.31 -9.94 24.40
N ALA A 247 4.10 -8.87 24.49
CA ALA A 247 4.03 -7.95 25.63
C ALA A 247 2.70 -7.17 25.65
N LEU A 248 2.25 -6.65 24.52
CA LEU A 248 0.97 -5.91 24.43
C LEU A 248 -0.22 -6.81 24.77
N ALA A 249 -0.22 -8.08 24.33
CA ALA A 249 -1.24 -9.06 24.73
C ALA A 249 -1.26 -9.29 26.24
N GLU A 250 -0.08 -9.47 26.88
CA GLU A 250 0.03 -9.61 28.32
C GLU A 250 -0.49 -8.37 29.07
N TYR A 251 -0.27 -7.18 28.50
CA TYR A 251 -0.72 -5.92 29.11
C TYR A 251 -2.20 -5.62 28.85
N GLY A 252 -2.89 -6.44 28.05
CA GLY A 252 -4.33 -6.34 27.82
C GLY A 252 -4.73 -5.45 26.65
N TYR A 253 -3.79 -5.12 25.75
CA TYR A 253 -4.12 -4.46 24.48
C TYR A 253 -4.75 -5.45 23.50
N THR A 254 -5.69 -4.94 22.70
CA THR A 254 -6.21 -5.64 21.52
C THR A 254 -5.55 -5.09 20.28
N TYR A 255 -5.08 -5.94 19.39
CA TYR A 255 -4.42 -5.55 18.16
C TYR A 255 -4.77 -6.50 17.00
N VAL A 256 -4.49 -6.07 15.79
CA VAL A 256 -4.58 -6.90 14.58
C VAL A 256 -3.24 -7.63 14.43
N GLU A 257 -3.27 -8.96 14.34
CA GLU A 257 -2.05 -9.73 14.07
C GLU A 257 -1.56 -9.42 12.65
N PRO A 258 -0.35 -8.82 12.48
CA PRO A 258 0.12 -8.45 11.16
C PRO A 258 0.71 -9.64 10.42
N ASP A 259 0.20 -9.91 9.22
CA ASP A 259 0.72 -10.90 8.28
C ASP A 259 1.89 -10.35 7.45
N GLY A 260 2.02 -9.02 7.40
CA GLY A 260 3.06 -8.34 6.64
C GLY A 260 3.26 -6.87 7.04
N ALA A 261 4.05 -6.15 6.25
CA ALA A 261 4.55 -4.81 6.56
C ALA A 261 5.36 -4.78 7.86
N PHE A 262 5.45 -3.64 8.52
CA PHE A 262 6.12 -3.49 9.82
C PHE A 262 5.33 -2.54 10.74
N TYR A 263 4.01 -2.62 10.64
CA TYR A 263 3.08 -1.87 11.48
C TYR A 263 2.22 -2.80 12.30
N LEU A 264 1.88 -2.33 13.49
CA LEU A 264 0.91 -2.95 14.37
C LEU A 264 -0.25 -1.99 14.56
N TRP A 265 -1.46 -2.46 14.31
CA TRP A 265 -2.70 -1.72 14.48
C TRP A 265 -3.33 -2.13 15.79
N VAL A 266 -3.38 -1.21 16.74
CA VAL A 266 -3.74 -1.47 18.14
C VAL A 266 -4.96 -0.65 18.50
N LYS A 267 -5.93 -1.28 19.18
CA LYS A 267 -7.10 -0.59 19.71
C LYS A 267 -6.69 0.26 20.92
N ALA A 268 -7.06 1.54 20.90
CA ALA A 268 -6.81 2.42 22.04
C ALA A 268 -7.61 1.96 23.26
N LEU A 269 -7.05 2.17 24.47
CA LEU A 269 -7.70 1.78 25.72
C LEU A 269 -8.81 2.77 26.15
N GLU A 270 -9.01 3.82 25.38
CA GLU A 270 -10.11 4.77 25.48
C GLU A 270 -10.67 5.10 24.10
N PRO A 271 -11.93 5.59 23.99
CA PRO A 271 -12.56 5.82 22.68
C PRO A 271 -11.84 6.85 21.80
N ASP A 272 -11.22 7.86 22.41
CA ASP A 272 -10.46 8.90 21.72
C ASP A 272 -8.99 8.49 21.56
N ALA A 273 -8.62 7.99 20.39
CA ALA A 273 -7.25 7.58 20.10
C ALA A 273 -6.24 8.76 20.11
N ASN A 274 -6.69 9.99 19.84
CA ASN A 274 -5.82 11.17 19.95
C ASN A 274 -5.48 11.45 21.42
N ALA A 275 -6.47 11.42 22.31
CA ALA A 275 -6.27 11.60 23.75
C ALA A 275 -5.37 10.49 24.30
N PHE A 276 -5.57 9.23 23.86
CA PHE A 276 -4.71 8.12 24.20
C PHE A 276 -3.25 8.35 23.77
N CYS A 277 -3.02 8.72 22.52
CA CYS A 277 -1.69 8.98 22.00
C CYS A 277 -1.00 10.18 22.69
N GLU A 278 -1.75 11.23 23.03
CA GLU A 278 -1.20 12.35 23.82
C GLU A 278 -0.81 11.90 25.25
N ARG A 279 -1.58 10.99 25.87
CA ARG A 279 -1.24 10.41 27.16
C ARG A 279 0.01 9.53 27.08
N ALA A 280 0.14 8.75 26.01
CA ALA A 280 1.30 7.89 25.74
C ALA A 280 2.63 8.68 25.71
N LYS A 281 2.61 9.94 25.24
CA LYS A 281 3.79 10.82 25.23
C LYS A 281 4.38 11.10 26.61
N LYS A 282 3.59 11.00 27.69
CA LYS A 282 4.09 11.14 29.07
C LYS A 282 5.09 10.04 29.44
N TYR A 283 5.01 8.92 28.72
CA TYR A 283 5.88 7.76 28.87
C TYR A 283 6.90 7.66 27.73
N GLU A 284 7.11 8.76 26.97
CA GLU A 284 7.99 8.81 25.79
C GLU A 284 7.60 7.83 24.67
N LEU A 285 6.32 7.41 24.64
CA LEU A 285 5.76 6.56 23.61
C LEU A 285 5.16 7.41 22.49
N LEU A 286 5.62 7.19 21.25
CA LEU A 286 5.14 7.88 20.07
C LEU A 286 4.31 6.92 19.21
N ALA A 287 3.00 7.10 19.24
CA ALA A 287 2.05 6.36 18.44
C ALA A 287 1.30 7.30 17.48
N VAL A 288 0.78 6.76 16.38
CA VAL A 288 0.04 7.55 15.41
C VAL A 288 -1.45 7.25 15.57
N PRO A 289 -2.28 8.23 15.98
CA PRO A 289 -3.72 8.02 16.14
C PRO A 289 -4.41 7.77 14.79
N SER A 290 -5.52 7.06 14.85
CA SER A 290 -6.15 6.43 13.69
C SER A 290 -7.07 7.31 12.85
N ASP A 291 -7.46 8.47 13.31
CA ASP A 291 -8.50 9.27 12.65
C ASP A 291 -8.18 9.57 11.20
N SER A 292 -6.91 9.89 10.90
CA SER A 292 -6.46 10.16 9.52
C SER A 292 -6.48 8.93 8.60
N PHE A 293 -6.56 7.71 9.18
CA PHE A 293 -6.63 6.46 8.41
C PHE A 293 -8.07 6.04 8.06
N GLY A 294 -9.07 6.86 8.46
CA GLY A 294 -10.48 6.59 8.19
C GLY A 294 -11.16 5.60 9.16
N MET A 295 -10.53 5.26 10.30
CA MET A 295 -11.08 4.35 11.30
C MET A 295 -10.72 4.79 12.72
N PRO A 296 -11.59 5.52 13.44
CA PRO A 296 -11.29 6.05 14.78
C PRO A 296 -11.18 4.96 15.84
N GLY A 297 -10.55 5.30 16.99
CA GLY A 297 -10.45 4.43 18.16
C GLY A 297 -9.28 3.45 18.15
N TRP A 298 -8.37 3.56 17.19
CA TRP A 298 -7.16 2.77 17.04
C TRP A 298 -5.91 3.65 16.98
N PHE A 299 -4.74 3.03 17.03
CA PHE A 299 -3.47 3.69 16.76
C PHE A 299 -2.50 2.75 16.06
N ARG A 300 -1.55 3.33 15.32
CA ARG A 300 -0.52 2.58 14.63
C ARG A 300 0.82 2.68 15.37
N LEU A 301 1.49 1.54 15.54
CA LEU A 301 2.89 1.44 15.91
C LEU A 301 3.73 0.97 14.73
N GLY A 302 4.93 1.54 14.57
CA GLY A 302 5.94 1.00 13.66
C GLY A 302 6.98 0.22 14.46
N TYR A 303 7.27 -1.01 14.05
CA TYR A 303 8.32 -1.82 14.67
C TYR A 303 9.58 -1.98 13.79
N CYS A 304 9.75 -1.12 12.78
CA CYS A 304 10.95 -1.02 11.96
C CYS A 304 12.05 -0.18 12.65
N VAL A 305 12.34 -0.49 13.87
CA VAL A 305 13.35 0.17 14.74
C VAL A 305 14.31 -0.88 15.30
N SER A 306 15.32 -0.48 16.08
CA SER A 306 16.19 -1.46 16.71
C SER A 306 15.43 -2.33 17.71
N TYR A 307 15.87 -3.58 17.91
CA TYR A 307 15.28 -4.48 18.88
C TYR A 307 15.31 -3.91 20.30
N GLU A 308 16.40 -3.23 20.65
CA GLU A 308 16.57 -2.56 21.93
C GLU A 308 15.51 -1.47 22.15
N THR A 309 15.15 -0.73 21.10
CA THR A 309 14.07 0.27 21.16
C THR A 309 12.73 -0.39 21.52
N ILE A 310 12.42 -1.53 20.90
CA ILE A 310 11.20 -2.29 21.21
C ILE A 310 11.24 -2.71 22.69
N VAL A 311 12.27 -3.46 23.12
CA VAL A 311 12.36 -4.01 24.48
C VAL A 311 12.35 -2.91 25.52
N ASN A 312 13.06 -1.81 25.31
CA ASN A 312 13.12 -0.70 26.26
C ASN A 312 11.78 0.05 26.37
N SER A 313 10.91 0.00 25.35
CA SER A 313 9.57 0.61 25.39
C SER A 313 8.54 -0.22 26.18
N LEU A 314 8.73 -1.53 26.34
CA LEU A 314 7.72 -2.43 26.92
C LEU A 314 7.28 -2.04 28.33
N PRO A 315 8.19 -1.65 29.28
CA PRO A 315 7.75 -1.20 30.59
C PRO A 315 6.86 0.05 30.56
N ALA A 316 7.08 0.94 29.59
CA ALA A 316 6.28 2.15 29.43
C ALA A 316 4.86 1.82 28.91
N TRP A 317 4.74 0.88 27.97
CA TRP A 317 3.44 0.37 27.51
C TRP A 317 2.65 -0.28 28.66
N LYS A 318 3.34 -1.02 29.54
CA LYS A 318 2.71 -1.60 30.73
C LYS A 318 2.20 -0.52 31.67
N GLN A 319 3.02 0.49 31.99
CA GLN A 319 2.63 1.59 32.87
C GLN A 319 1.43 2.37 32.32
N LEU A 320 1.41 2.61 31.01
CA LEU A 320 0.27 3.25 30.34
C LEU A 320 -1.00 2.40 30.46
N ALA A 321 -0.92 1.08 30.26
CA ALA A 321 -2.06 0.17 30.42
C ALA A 321 -2.61 0.15 31.86
N ASP A 322 -1.73 0.23 32.84
CA ASP A 322 -2.10 0.23 34.26
C ASP A 322 -2.90 1.50 34.67
N GLU A 323 -2.82 2.62 33.91
CA GLU A 323 -3.70 3.79 34.13
C GLU A 323 -5.18 3.52 33.78
N TYR A 324 -5.49 2.48 33.00
CA TYR A 324 -6.84 2.13 32.54
C TYR A 324 -7.46 0.91 33.25
N ARG A 325 -6.76 0.39 34.26
CA ARG A 325 -7.21 -0.69 35.12
C ARG A 325 -7.67 -0.15 36.47
#